data_3fe881eb2a59ac0b8bc3d8354e815fa2
#
_entry.id   3fe881eb2a59ac0b8bc3d8354e815fa2
#
_cell.length_a   1.000
_cell.length_b   1.000
_cell.length_c   1.000
_cell.angle_alpha   90.00
_cell.angle_beta   90.00
_cell.angle_gamma   90.00
#
_symmetry.space_group_name_H-M   'P 1'
#
loop_
_entity.id
_entity.type
_entity.pdbx_description
1 polymer ?
#
loop_
_entity_poly.entity_id
_entity_poly.type
_entity_poly.pdbx_seq_one_letter_code
_entity_poly.pdbx_strand_id
1 'polypeptide(L)'
;MSSSIILLSLITIVTSFGVSNFYYANNPLKMQGGETKEVTLLLQNMVGKEDFQARATIVSGSEIAKITDTGIYQVPAETKDVPIKVVINTPKKAKVGEKYEIKIEVVATPKNSEGTITLSQGIATIIPIEIIKKETSSKIIIIIITIIAIILACAILYILHRKSLKRGGFYEY
;
A
#
# COMPACT_ATOMS: atom_id res chain seq x y z
N MET A 1 -65.81 -15.67 -12.19
CA MET A 1 -64.97 -14.51 -11.73
C MET A 1 -63.54 -14.98 -11.66
N SER A 2 -62.76 -14.61 -12.69
CA SER A 2 -61.38 -15.05 -12.82
C SER A 2 -60.46 -13.98 -12.22
N SER A 3 -59.80 -14.31 -11.12
CA SER A 3 -58.89 -13.40 -10.42
C SER A 3 -57.51 -13.48 -11.08
N SER A 4 -57.19 -12.53 -11.96
CA SER A 4 -55.87 -12.37 -12.55
C SER A 4 -54.89 -11.85 -11.47
N ILE A 5 -54.05 -12.72 -10.95
CA ILE A 5 -52.90 -12.35 -10.14
C ILE A 5 -51.83 -11.82 -11.08
N ILE A 6 -51.71 -10.50 -11.14
CA ILE A 6 -50.58 -9.83 -11.81
C ILE A 6 -49.35 -10.03 -10.91
N LEU A 7 -48.52 -11.00 -11.26
CA LEU A 7 -47.20 -11.20 -10.64
C LEU A 7 -46.27 -10.07 -11.16
N LEU A 8 -46.21 -8.99 -10.40
CA LEU A 8 -45.29 -7.90 -10.67
C LEU A 8 -43.86 -8.40 -10.32
N SER A 9 -43.15 -8.93 -11.32
CA SER A 9 -41.74 -9.28 -11.17
C SER A 9 -40.95 -7.99 -10.98
N LEU A 10 -40.57 -7.69 -9.74
CA LEU A 10 -39.59 -6.67 -9.45
C LEU A 10 -38.25 -7.12 -10.09
N ILE A 11 -37.94 -6.58 -11.24
CA ILE A 11 -36.58 -6.69 -11.81
C ILE A 11 -35.69 -5.74 -11.01
N THR A 12 -35.02 -6.26 -9.99
CA THR A 12 -33.98 -5.52 -9.30
C THR A 12 -32.78 -5.47 -10.24
N ILE A 13 -32.49 -4.30 -10.79
CA ILE A 13 -31.24 -4.04 -11.51
C ILE A 13 -30.17 -3.99 -10.44
N VAL A 14 -29.43 -5.09 -10.29
CA VAL A 14 -28.26 -5.15 -9.42
C VAL A 14 -27.11 -4.52 -10.19
N THR A 15 -26.87 -3.23 -9.97
CA THR A 15 -25.62 -2.60 -10.36
C THR A 15 -24.58 -2.95 -9.29
N SER A 16 -23.61 -3.78 -9.64
CA SER A 16 -22.57 -4.19 -8.72
C SER A 16 -21.26 -3.53 -9.11
N PHE A 17 -20.83 -2.55 -8.32
CA PHE A 17 -19.44 -2.11 -8.36
C PHE A 17 -18.70 -2.63 -7.12
N GLY A 18 -17.37 -2.74 -7.22
CA GLY A 18 -16.54 -3.26 -6.15
C GLY A 18 -15.26 -2.45 -5.95
N VAL A 19 -14.67 -2.59 -4.77
CA VAL A 19 -13.33 -2.11 -4.45
C VAL A 19 -12.49 -3.30 -4.01
N SER A 20 -11.44 -3.62 -4.78
CA SER A 20 -10.50 -4.67 -4.42
C SER A 20 -9.41 -4.09 -3.53
N ASN A 21 -9.19 -4.74 -2.38
CA ASN A 21 -8.17 -4.41 -1.40
C ASN A 21 -7.37 -5.67 -1.05
N PHE A 22 -6.04 -5.59 -1.10
CA PHE A 22 -5.15 -6.71 -0.75
C PHE A 22 -4.93 -6.87 0.75
N TYR A 23 -5.32 -5.86 1.56
CA TYR A 23 -5.09 -5.83 3.00
C TYR A 23 -6.40 -6.05 3.75
N TYR A 24 -6.38 -6.93 4.74
CA TYR A 24 -7.53 -7.29 5.58
C TYR A 24 -7.05 -7.71 6.98
N ALA A 25 -7.95 -7.97 7.91
CA ALA A 25 -7.64 -8.19 9.32
C ALA A 25 -6.53 -9.24 9.56
N ASN A 26 -6.53 -10.35 8.80
CA ASN A 26 -5.51 -11.41 8.90
C ASN A 26 -4.28 -11.17 8.02
N ASN A 27 -4.28 -10.14 7.18
CA ASN A 27 -3.17 -9.73 6.33
C ASN A 27 -3.03 -8.20 6.32
N PRO A 28 -2.65 -7.59 7.45
CA PRO A 28 -2.50 -6.14 7.54
C PRO A 28 -1.31 -5.64 6.72
N LEU A 29 -1.39 -4.40 6.29
CA LEU A 29 -0.25 -3.70 5.70
C LEU A 29 0.83 -3.50 6.76
N LYS A 30 1.95 -4.18 6.61
CA LYS A 30 3.10 -4.05 7.51
C LYS A 30 3.93 -2.83 7.12
N MET A 31 4.15 -1.93 8.08
CA MET A 31 4.92 -0.70 7.90
C MET A 31 5.81 -0.45 9.11
N GLN A 32 6.91 0.30 8.91
CA GLN A 32 7.77 0.77 9.99
C GLN A 32 7.31 2.14 10.48
N GLY A 33 7.67 2.51 11.70
CA GLY A 33 7.43 3.87 12.18
C GLY A 33 8.17 4.91 11.32
N GLY A 34 7.47 5.93 10.82
CA GLY A 34 7.98 6.95 9.92
C GLY A 34 8.15 6.52 8.46
N GLU A 35 7.63 5.35 8.08
CA GLU A 35 7.63 4.88 6.69
C GLU A 35 6.51 5.54 5.90
N THR A 36 6.80 5.84 4.63
CA THR A 36 5.81 6.27 3.64
C THR A 36 5.66 5.18 2.59
N LYS A 37 4.42 4.79 2.30
CA LYS A 37 4.11 3.75 1.31
C LYS A 37 2.90 4.12 0.47
N GLU A 38 2.97 3.86 -0.82
CA GLU A 38 1.82 3.96 -1.72
C GLU A 38 1.11 2.60 -1.79
N VAL A 39 -0.21 2.63 -1.65
CA VAL A 39 -1.10 1.48 -1.78
C VAL A 39 -2.08 1.78 -2.89
N THR A 40 -2.33 0.80 -3.75
CA THR A 40 -3.32 0.89 -4.83
C THR A 40 -4.51 0.01 -4.50
N LEU A 41 -5.70 0.61 -4.48
CA LEU A 41 -6.98 -0.08 -4.49
C LEU A 41 -7.49 -0.10 -5.92
N LEU A 42 -8.28 -1.11 -6.30
CA LEU A 42 -8.81 -1.23 -7.65
C LEU A 42 -10.34 -1.12 -7.62
N LEU A 43 -10.88 -0.16 -8.36
CA LEU A 43 -12.31 -0.06 -8.63
C LEU A 43 -12.70 -1.03 -9.74
N GLN A 44 -13.86 -1.66 -9.58
CA GLN A 44 -14.37 -2.68 -10.48
C GLN A 44 -15.81 -2.39 -10.85
N ASN A 45 -16.12 -2.53 -12.14
CA ASN A 45 -17.47 -2.45 -12.72
C ASN A 45 -17.72 -3.70 -13.59
N MET A 46 -17.67 -4.88 -12.96
CA MET A 46 -17.67 -6.16 -13.70
C MET A 46 -19.05 -6.57 -14.24
N VAL A 47 -20.12 -6.07 -13.64
CA VAL A 47 -21.50 -6.48 -13.95
C VAL A 47 -22.29 -5.33 -14.54
N GLY A 48 -21.82 -4.10 -14.38
CA GLY A 48 -22.47 -2.90 -14.92
C GLY A 48 -22.31 -2.80 -16.43
N LYS A 49 -23.41 -2.55 -17.12
CA LYS A 49 -23.43 -2.26 -18.57
C LYS A 49 -23.18 -0.78 -18.88
N GLU A 50 -23.14 0.06 -17.86
CA GLU A 50 -23.02 1.51 -17.97
C GLU A 50 -21.78 2.01 -17.24
N ASP A 51 -21.21 3.08 -17.77
CA ASP A 51 -20.14 3.80 -17.10
C ASP A 51 -20.68 4.51 -15.87
N PHE A 52 -19.86 4.58 -14.80
CA PHE A 52 -20.18 5.40 -13.66
C PHE A 52 -19.01 6.28 -13.24
N GLN A 53 -19.30 7.30 -12.47
CA GLN A 53 -18.32 8.11 -11.79
C GLN A 53 -18.24 7.67 -10.33
N ALA A 54 -17.05 7.39 -9.82
CA ALA A 54 -16.83 7.07 -8.42
C ALA A 54 -16.10 8.21 -7.72
N ARG A 55 -16.49 8.49 -6.49
CA ARG A 55 -15.78 9.40 -5.59
C ARG A 55 -15.26 8.63 -4.40
N ALA A 56 -13.93 8.64 -4.20
CA ALA A 56 -13.30 8.06 -3.03
C ALA A 56 -12.96 9.14 -2.00
N THR A 57 -13.26 8.86 -0.73
CA THR A 57 -13.01 9.76 0.39
C THR A 57 -12.47 8.99 1.58
N ILE A 58 -11.43 9.49 2.25
CA ILE A 58 -10.94 8.91 3.49
C ILE A 58 -11.86 9.41 4.62
N VAL A 59 -12.58 8.51 5.26
CA VAL A 59 -13.49 8.82 6.38
C VAL A 59 -12.87 8.59 7.74
N SER A 60 -11.77 7.81 7.81
CA SER A 60 -10.97 7.62 9.02
C SER A 60 -9.52 7.36 8.64
N GLY A 61 -8.56 7.82 9.46
CA GLY A 61 -7.12 7.68 9.21
C GLY A 61 -6.54 8.74 8.27
N SER A 62 -7.24 9.86 8.06
CA SER A 62 -6.77 10.97 7.22
C SER A 62 -5.52 11.67 7.76
N GLU A 63 -5.21 11.50 9.05
CA GLU A 63 -3.99 12.01 9.69
C GLU A 63 -2.72 11.28 9.22
N ILE A 64 -2.86 10.04 8.74
CA ILE A 64 -1.75 9.22 8.26
C ILE A 64 -1.87 8.84 6.78
N ALA A 65 -2.98 9.17 6.12
CA ALA A 65 -3.21 8.79 4.73
C ALA A 65 -3.82 9.92 3.90
N LYS A 66 -3.52 9.91 2.60
CA LYS A 66 -4.14 10.79 1.62
C LYS A 66 -4.31 10.08 0.28
N ILE A 67 -5.38 10.38 -0.43
CA ILE A 67 -5.57 10.03 -1.83
C ILE A 67 -4.72 11.00 -2.66
N THR A 68 -3.95 10.49 -3.65
CA THR A 68 -2.94 11.29 -4.37
C THR A 68 -3.50 12.14 -5.49
N ASP A 69 -4.71 11.82 -5.94
CA ASP A 69 -5.41 12.51 -7.03
C ASP A 69 -6.67 13.25 -6.55
N THR A 70 -7.57 13.59 -7.47
CA THR A 70 -8.82 14.30 -7.18
C THR A 70 -9.81 13.48 -6.37
N GLY A 71 -9.60 12.19 -6.20
CA GLY A 71 -10.55 11.26 -5.60
C GLY A 71 -11.80 11.00 -6.47
N ILE A 72 -11.79 11.45 -7.73
CA ILE A 72 -12.89 11.26 -8.70
C ILE A 72 -12.39 10.40 -9.86
N TYR A 73 -13.08 9.31 -10.12
CA TYR A 73 -12.68 8.28 -11.08
C TYR A 73 -13.80 8.02 -12.08
N GLN A 74 -13.44 7.93 -13.34
CA GLN A 74 -14.33 7.40 -14.38
C GLN A 74 -14.11 5.89 -14.43
N VAL A 75 -15.17 5.12 -14.23
CA VAL A 75 -15.12 3.66 -14.23
C VAL A 75 -15.97 3.14 -15.37
N PRO A 76 -15.36 2.78 -16.51
CA PRO A 76 -16.06 2.23 -17.66
C PRO A 76 -16.77 0.91 -17.33
N ALA A 77 -17.80 0.58 -18.10
CA ALA A 77 -18.44 -0.73 -18.04
C ALA A 77 -17.40 -1.86 -18.27
N GLU A 78 -17.60 -2.99 -17.64
CA GLU A 78 -16.77 -4.21 -17.76
C GLU A 78 -15.30 -4.04 -17.34
N THR A 79 -14.96 -2.94 -16.63
CA THR A 79 -13.60 -2.64 -16.13
C THR A 79 -13.42 -3.17 -14.71
N LYS A 80 -12.19 -3.64 -14.40
CA LYS A 80 -11.85 -4.24 -13.09
C LYS A 80 -10.58 -3.69 -12.45
N ASP A 81 -9.95 -2.66 -13.03
CA ASP A 81 -8.61 -2.25 -12.69
C ASP A 81 -8.39 -0.71 -12.66
N VAL A 82 -9.44 0.07 -12.40
CA VAL A 82 -9.29 1.53 -12.23
C VAL A 82 -8.63 1.83 -10.89
N PRO A 83 -7.38 2.36 -10.86
CA PRO A 83 -6.60 2.47 -9.63
C PRO A 83 -7.00 3.68 -8.80
N ILE A 84 -7.14 3.49 -7.48
CA ILE A 84 -7.13 4.53 -6.46
C ILE A 84 -5.78 4.45 -5.75
N LYS A 85 -4.98 5.51 -5.81
CA LYS A 85 -3.69 5.59 -5.16
C LYS A 85 -3.80 6.29 -3.82
N VAL A 86 -3.37 5.60 -2.77
CA VAL A 86 -3.39 6.09 -1.39
C VAL A 86 -1.97 6.11 -0.86
N VAL A 87 -1.48 7.27 -0.49
CA VAL A 87 -0.18 7.41 0.20
C VAL A 87 -0.43 7.38 1.69
N ILE A 88 0.28 6.49 2.36
CA ILE A 88 0.21 6.27 3.81
C ILE A 88 1.55 6.66 4.41
N ASN A 89 1.51 7.47 5.48
CA ASN A 89 2.68 7.95 6.20
C ASN A 89 2.51 7.67 7.69
N THR A 90 3.20 6.65 8.19
CA THR A 90 3.10 6.26 9.60
C THR A 90 3.86 7.25 10.50
N PRO A 91 3.37 7.52 11.74
CA PRO A 91 4.07 8.39 12.67
C PRO A 91 5.48 7.88 13.01
N LYS A 92 6.47 8.77 13.06
CA LYS A 92 7.87 8.40 13.39
C LYS A 92 8.02 7.78 14.78
N LYS A 93 7.11 8.12 15.70
CA LYS A 93 7.09 7.61 17.10
C LYS A 93 6.19 6.41 17.29
N ALA A 94 5.61 5.85 16.21
CA ALA A 94 4.75 4.68 16.30
C ALA A 94 5.51 3.48 16.89
N LYS A 95 4.88 2.79 17.83
CA LYS A 95 5.48 1.65 18.54
C LYS A 95 5.24 0.36 17.76
N VAL A 96 6.20 -0.57 17.83
CA VAL A 96 6.06 -1.91 17.25
C VAL A 96 4.84 -2.62 17.87
N GLY A 97 4.00 -3.20 17.01
CA GLY A 97 2.73 -3.83 17.38
C GLY A 97 1.54 -2.85 17.44
N GLU A 98 1.78 -1.54 17.29
CA GLU A 98 0.71 -0.56 17.19
C GLU A 98 -0.07 -0.75 15.88
N LYS A 99 -1.39 -0.58 15.95
CA LYS A 99 -2.29 -0.81 14.81
C LYS A 99 -3.02 0.47 14.46
N TYR A 100 -3.16 0.70 13.16
CA TYR A 100 -3.93 1.80 12.58
C TYR A 100 -4.91 1.24 11.56
N GLU A 101 -5.96 1.99 11.28
CA GLU A 101 -6.94 1.64 10.27
C GLU A 101 -7.26 2.86 9.41
N ILE A 102 -7.22 2.69 8.10
CA ILE A 102 -7.66 3.71 7.14
C ILE A 102 -8.97 3.21 6.54
N LYS A 103 -10.05 3.94 6.76
CA LYS A 103 -11.35 3.66 6.15
C LYS A 103 -11.58 4.58 4.97
N ILE A 104 -11.81 3.99 3.82
CA ILE A 104 -12.08 4.70 2.57
C ILE A 104 -13.50 4.35 2.14
N GLU A 105 -14.31 5.37 1.91
CA GLU A 105 -15.63 5.24 1.33
C GLU A 105 -15.56 5.62 -0.14
N VAL A 106 -16.17 4.78 -0.97
CA VAL A 106 -16.29 5.02 -2.41
C VAL A 106 -17.77 5.06 -2.76
N VAL A 107 -18.21 6.19 -3.29
CA VAL A 107 -19.60 6.39 -3.71
C VAL A 107 -19.64 6.44 -5.24
N ALA A 108 -20.40 5.54 -5.84
CA ALA A 108 -20.64 5.48 -7.27
C ALA A 108 -21.92 6.23 -7.66
N THR A 109 -21.85 7.02 -8.71
CA THR A 109 -22.96 7.77 -9.29
C THR A 109 -23.03 7.44 -10.79
N PRO A 110 -24.18 6.98 -11.33
CA PRO A 110 -24.35 6.77 -12.75
C PRO A 110 -24.09 8.06 -13.54
N LYS A 111 -23.44 7.95 -14.70
CA LYS A 111 -23.06 9.11 -15.52
C LYS A 111 -24.23 9.82 -16.18
N ASN A 112 -25.32 9.10 -16.45
CA ASN A 112 -26.47 9.58 -17.25
C ASN A 112 -27.70 9.98 -16.42
N SER A 113 -27.51 10.46 -15.19
CA SER A 113 -28.62 10.73 -14.27
C SER A 113 -29.19 12.15 -14.32
N GLU A 114 -29.14 12.83 -15.45
CA GLU A 114 -29.85 14.11 -15.62
C GLU A 114 -31.35 13.92 -15.52
N GLY A 115 -31.97 14.43 -14.47
CA GLY A 115 -33.42 14.51 -14.29
C GLY A 115 -34.11 13.31 -13.63
N THR A 116 -33.39 12.28 -13.19
CA THR A 116 -33.92 11.10 -12.51
C THR A 116 -33.44 11.01 -11.07
N ILE A 117 -34.21 10.38 -10.18
CA ILE A 117 -33.74 10.05 -8.82
C ILE A 117 -32.54 9.10 -8.95
N THR A 118 -31.34 9.61 -8.69
CA THR A 118 -30.11 8.83 -8.78
C THR A 118 -29.88 8.11 -7.46
N LEU A 119 -29.92 6.79 -7.49
CA LEU A 119 -29.46 5.98 -6.36
C LEU A 119 -27.95 5.92 -6.40
N SER A 120 -27.30 6.61 -5.46
CA SER A 120 -25.86 6.48 -5.22
C SER A 120 -25.59 5.23 -4.38
N GLN A 121 -24.66 4.43 -4.82
CA GLN A 121 -24.23 3.22 -4.10
C GLN A 121 -22.87 3.47 -3.45
N GLY A 122 -22.78 3.24 -2.12
CA GLY A 122 -21.55 3.42 -1.36
C GLY A 122 -20.95 2.09 -0.91
N ILE A 123 -19.63 1.94 -1.02
CA ILE A 123 -18.86 0.82 -0.47
C ILE A 123 -17.77 1.39 0.41
N ALA A 124 -17.58 0.80 1.61
CA ALA A 124 -16.46 1.13 2.47
C ALA A 124 -15.43 -0.01 2.44
N THR A 125 -14.15 0.35 2.31
CA THR A 125 -13.02 -0.57 2.48
C THR A 125 -12.12 -0.09 3.60
N ILE A 126 -11.47 -1.05 4.29
CA ILE A 126 -10.55 -0.77 5.40
C ILE A 126 -9.18 -1.30 5.03
N ILE A 127 -8.15 -0.49 5.22
CA ILE A 127 -6.75 -0.89 5.14
C ILE A 127 -6.23 -0.96 6.57
N PRO A 128 -6.11 -2.16 7.16
CA PRO A 128 -5.49 -2.33 8.46
C PRO A 128 -3.97 -2.23 8.31
N ILE A 129 -3.33 -1.52 9.24
CA ILE A 129 -1.88 -1.31 9.28
C ILE A 129 -1.34 -1.84 10.60
N GLU A 130 -0.22 -2.55 10.55
CA GLU A 130 0.52 -3.02 11.72
C GLU A 130 1.94 -2.49 11.67
N ILE A 131 2.39 -1.85 12.76
CA ILE A 131 3.74 -1.33 12.86
C ILE A 131 4.68 -2.48 13.23
N ILE A 132 5.64 -2.72 12.33
CA ILE A 132 6.69 -3.73 12.53
C ILE A 132 8.02 -3.08 12.93
N LYS A 133 8.91 -3.90 13.49
CA LYS A 133 10.28 -3.48 13.80
C LYS A 133 11.02 -3.13 12.51
N LYS A 134 11.79 -2.06 12.56
CA LYS A 134 12.71 -1.71 11.46
C LYS A 134 13.71 -2.84 11.26
N GLU A 135 13.64 -3.51 10.11
CA GLU A 135 14.70 -4.45 9.73
C GLU A 135 15.96 -3.66 9.45
N THR A 136 16.93 -3.76 10.35
CA THR A 136 18.29 -3.31 10.06
C THR A 136 18.79 -4.22 8.95
N SER A 137 18.97 -3.67 7.76
CA SER A 137 19.40 -4.46 6.60
C SER A 137 20.69 -5.20 6.97
N SER A 138 20.62 -6.53 7.06
CA SER A 138 21.79 -7.40 7.31
C SER A 138 22.94 -7.13 6.34
N LYS A 139 22.63 -6.62 5.14
CA LYS A 139 23.61 -6.19 4.15
C LYS A 139 24.52 -5.07 4.64
N ILE A 140 23.98 -4.08 5.40
CA ILE A 140 24.78 -2.98 5.96
C ILE A 140 25.76 -3.53 7.00
N ILE A 141 25.30 -4.45 7.86
CA ILE A 141 26.15 -5.09 8.88
C ILE A 141 27.28 -5.89 8.21
N ILE A 142 26.97 -6.67 7.17
CA ILE A 142 27.96 -7.44 6.41
C ILE A 142 28.99 -6.52 5.76
N ILE A 143 28.55 -5.41 5.15
CA ILE A 143 29.48 -4.43 4.54
C ILE A 143 30.42 -3.84 5.58
N ILE A 144 29.92 -3.45 6.76
CA ILE A 144 30.76 -2.90 7.84
C ILE A 144 31.79 -3.94 8.30
N ILE A 145 31.39 -5.20 8.54
CA ILE A 145 32.26 -6.29 8.94
C ILE A 145 33.36 -6.52 7.88
N THR A 146 32.99 -6.50 6.60
CA THR A 146 33.93 -6.70 5.50
C THR A 146 34.97 -5.58 5.44
N ILE A 147 34.57 -4.32 5.60
CA ILE A 147 35.48 -3.17 5.63
C ILE A 147 36.47 -3.29 6.81
N ILE A 148 36.00 -3.66 8.01
CA ILE A 148 36.84 -3.85 9.18
C ILE A 148 37.86 -4.97 8.93
N ALA A 149 37.47 -6.09 8.34
CA ALA A 149 38.35 -7.21 8.02
C ALA A 149 39.44 -6.79 7.03
N ILE A 150 39.16 -6.00 6.02
CA ILE A 150 40.10 -5.48 5.04
C ILE A 150 41.13 -4.57 5.74
N ILE A 151 40.69 -3.65 6.61
CA ILE A 151 41.56 -2.73 7.35
C ILE A 151 42.54 -3.53 8.24
N LEU A 152 42.05 -4.55 8.95
CA LEU A 152 42.88 -5.41 9.79
C LEU A 152 43.94 -6.18 8.97
N ALA A 153 43.52 -6.74 7.82
CA ALA A 153 44.44 -7.45 6.92
C ALA A 153 45.56 -6.51 6.41
N CYS A 154 45.22 -5.29 6.00
CA CYS A 154 46.17 -4.28 5.57
C CYS A 154 47.16 -3.89 6.70
N ALA A 155 46.65 -3.73 7.93
CA ALA A 155 47.46 -3.42 9.08
C ALA A 155 48.46 -4.55 9.41
N ILE A 156 48.01 -5.81 9.35
CA ILE A 156 48.90 -6.98 9.57
C ILE A 156 49.98 -7.04 8.48
N LEU A 157 49.62 -6.89 7.21
CA LEU A 157 50.58 -6.87 6.10
C LEU A 157 51.61 -5.74 6.26
N TYR A 158 51.20 -4.56 6.66
CA TYR A 158 52.07 -3.43 6.93
C TYR A 158 53.07 -3.75 8.04
N ILE A 159 52.64 -4.33 9.16
CA ILE A 159 53.50 -4.72 10.27
C ILE A 159 54.53 -5.78 9.85
N LEU A 160 54.06 -6.79 9.08
CA LEU A 160 54.95 -7.85 8.56
C LEU A 160 56.00 -7.28 7.60
N HIS A 161 55.59 -6.41 6.69
CA HIS A 161 56.49 -5.74 5.74
C HIS A 161 57.54 -4.89 6.48
N ARG A 162 57.12 -4.12 7.48
CA ARG A 162 58.06 -3.31 8.32
C ARG A 162 59.06 -4.18 9.08
N LYS A 163 58.62 -5.37 9.58
CA LYS A 163 59.52 -6.32 10.25
C LYS A 163 60.53 -6.97 9.28
N SER A 164 60.07 -7.27 8.03
CA SER A 164 60.94 -7.80 6.98
C SER A 164 62.07 -6.83 6.62
N LEU A 165 61.76 -5.55 6.47
CA LEU A 165 62.73 -4.50 6.15
C LEU A 165 63.80 -4.34 7.29
N LYS A 166 63.42 -4.53 8.56
CA LYS A 166 64.36 -4.46 9.69
C LYS A 166 65.26 -5.70 9.79
N ARG A 167 64.88 -6.85 9.24
CA ARG A 167 65.72 -8.07 9.24
C ARG A 167 66.70 -8.15 8.07
N GLY A 168 66.43 -7.43 6.95
CA GLY A 168 67.33 -7.42 5.79
C GLY A 168 68.57 -6.49 5.93
N GLY A 169 68.72 -5.75 7.02
CA GLY A 169 69.80 -4.82 7.24
C GLY A 169 71.03 -5.40 7.93
N PHE A 170 71.27 -6.73 8.03
CA PHE A 170 72.38 -7.38 8.71
C PHE A 170 73.18 -8.33 7.81
N TYR A 171 73.37 -8.00 6.56
CA TYR A 171 74.39 -8.66 5.72
C TYR A 171 75.11 -7.58 4.90
N GLU A 172 75.94 -6.80 5.61
CA GLU A 172 77.15 -6.22 5.02
C GLU A 172 78.31 -6.73 5.87
N TYR A 173 78.83 -7.81 5.38
CA TYR A 173 80.28 -8.15 5.32
C TYR A 173 80.40 -9.45 4.62
#